data_a93a8dcc3b8debe8593993aef48b2db2
#
_entry.id   a93a8dcc3b8debe8593993aef48b2db2
#
_cell.length_a   1.000
_cell.length_b   1.000
_cell.length_c   1.000
_cell.angle_alpha   90.00
_cell.angle_beta   90.00
_cell.angle_gamma   90.00
#
_symmetry.space_group_name_H-M   'P 1'
#
loop_
_entity.id
_entity.type
_entity.pdbx_description
1 polymer ?
#
loop_
_entity_poly.entity_id
_entity_poly.type
_entity_poly.pdbx_seq_one_letter_code
_entity_poly.pdbx_strand_id
1 'polypeptide(L)'
;SLDVKKLSELEQYILNKIFVLDTSIKQNLKNYNFHKLYKELLNFCTLDLSSFYFDIRKDVLYCDSLDSKKRKNCVIVLNIILESLLKWFAPILVFTTEEIYGLINKNEESIHEKDFVRIPKTWENDLLYEKWSNLFKIKQGANVAIEEKRISKEIGSSLEAEIKLFINKEKFDLLGDIDMAEYFIESKAEKKLVHEDQIKIEVIKASGEK
;
A
#
# COMPACT_ATOMS: atom_id res chain seq x y z
N SER A 1 1.91 -22.93 3.68
CA SER A 1 0.95 -21.84 3.97
C SER A 1 1.72 -20.62 4.46
N LEU A 2 1.37 -19.44 3.97
CA LEU A 2 1.97 -18.17 4.38
C LEU A 2 1.65 -17.88 5.85
N ASP A 3 2.69 -17.70 6.67
CA ASP A 3 2.53 -17.27 8.06
C ASP A 3 2.48 -15.74 8.09
N VAL A 4 1.26 -15.18 8.08
CA VAL A 4 1.01 -13.74 8.02
C VAL A 4 1.67 -12.98 9.18
N LYS A 5 1.75 -13.59 10.36
CA LYS A 5 2.35 -12.97 11.55
C LYS A 5 3.85 -12.70 11.42
N LYS A 6 4.53 -13.35 10.45
CA LYS A 6 5.95 -13.13 10.17
C LYS A 6 6.21 -12.02 9.14
N LEU A 7 5.15 -11.52 8.50
CA LEU A 7 5.24 -10.39 7.61
C LEU A 7 5.33 -9.08 8.40
N SER A 8 5.83 -8.03 7.77
CA SER A 8 5.73 -6.70 8.37
C SER A 8 4.28 -6.23 8.41
N GLU A 9 3.99 -5.26 9.26
CA GLU A 9 2.62 -4.79 9.46
C GLU A 9 2.01 -4.21 8.17
N LEU A 10 2.82 -3.57 7.32
CA LEU A 10 2.37 -3.06 6.03
C LEU A 10 1.90 -4.18 5.09
N GLU A 11 2.66 -5.27 4.98
CA GLU A 11 2.26 -6.45 4.20
C GLU A 11 0.99 -7.09 4.78
N GLN A 12 0.88 -7.19 6.09
CA GLN A 12 -0.34 -7.69 6.73
C GLN A 12 -1.55 -6.83 6.40
N TYR A 13 -1.38 -5.50 6.40
CA TYR A 13 -2.44 -4.56 6.00
C TYR A 13 -2.86 -4.74 4.54
N ILE A 14 -1.93 -4.91 3.61
CA ILE A 14 -2.25 -5.16 2.20
C ILE A 14 -3.00 -6.48 2.03
N LEU A 15 -2.62 -7.54 2.74
CA LEU A 15 -3.37 -8.80 2.72
C LEU A 15 -4.79 -8.64 3.29
N ASN A 16 -4.96 -7.84 4.34
CA ASN A 16 -6.28 -7.50 4.85
C ASN A 16 -7.12 -6.71 3.83
N LYS A 17 -6.51 -5.74 3.13
CA LYS A 17 -7.17 -5.02 2.03
C LYS A 17 -7.63 -5.97 0.92
N ILE A 18 -6.81 -6.95 0.56
CA ILE A 18 -7.16 -7.99 -0.42
C ILE A 18 -8.36 -8.80 0.07
N PHE A 19 -8.40 -9.17 1.35
CA PHE A 19 -9.53 -9.90 1.94
C PHE A 19 -10.84 -9.10 1.85
N VAL A 20 -10.82 -7.84 2.26
CA VAL A 20 -12.00 -6.95 2.22
C VAL A 20 -12.46 -6.75 0.77
N LEU A 21 -11.52 -6.50 -0.13
CA LEU A 21 -11.81 -6.27 -1.54
C LEU A 21 -12.39 -7.52 -2.22
N ASP A 22 -11.82 -8.70 -1.97
CA ASP A 22 -12.32 -9.98 -2.51
C ASP A 22 -13.78 -10.23 -2.13
N THR A 23 -14.14 -9.93 -0.89
CA THR A 23 -15.52 -10.06 -0.40
C THR A 23 -16.45 -9.13 -1.19
N SER A 24 -16.08 -7.87 -1.38
CA SER A 24 -16.85 -6.89 -2.16
C SER A 24 -16.96 -7.28 -3.63
N ILE A 25 -15.85 -7.71 -4.25
CA ILE A 25 -15.81 -8.14 -5.65
C ILE A 25 -16.76 -9.31 -5.90
N LYS A 26 -16.70 -10.36 -5.08
CA LYS A 26 -17.58 -11.52 -5.19
C LYS A 26 -19.05 -11.14 -5.07
N GLN A 27 -19.38 -10.20 -4.16
CA GLN A 27 -20.73 -9.69 -4.02
C GLN A 27 -21.16 -8.87 -5.25
N ASN A 28 -20.30 -8.01 -5.78
CA ASN A 28 -20.58 -7.21 -6.97
C ASN A 28 -20.75 -8.08 -8.22
N LEU A 29 -19.95 -9.12 -8.39
CA LEU A 29 -20.08 -10.11 -9.47
C LEU A 29 -21.43 -10.85 -9.37
N LYS A 30 -21.80 -11.33 -8.18
CA LYS A 30 -23.08 -12.00 -7.95
C LYS A 30 -24.29 -11.12 -8.31
N ASN A 31 -24.15 -9.81 -8.09
CA ASN A 31 -25.19 -8.83 -8.37
C ASN A 31 -25.07 -8.19 -9.77
N TYR A 32 -24.16 -8.65 -10.62
CA TYR A 32 -23.86 -8.06 -11.94
C TYR A 32 -23.53 -6.56 -11.88
N ASN A 33 -22.97 -6.08 -10.77
CA ASN A 33 -22.62 -4.68 -10.56
C ASN A 33 -21.18 -4.39 -11.04
N PHE A 34 -20.93 -4.52 -12.34
CA PHE A 34 -19.61 -4.40 -12.95
C PHE A 34 -19.04 -2.99 -12.84
N HIS A 35 -19.86 -1.96 -12.83
CA HIS A 35 -19.39 -0.58 -12.68
C HIS A 35 -18.75 -0.36 -11.30
N LYS A 36 -19.38 -0.83 -10.23
CA LYS A 36 -18.85 -0.75 -8.87
C LYS A 36 -17.58 -1.60 -8.73
N LEU A 37 -17.62 -2.81 -9.26
CA LEU A 37 -16.46 -3.72 -9.28
C LEU A 37 -15.25 -3.06 -9.94
N TYR A 38 -15.42 -2.50 -11.15
CA TYR A 38 -14.35 -1.82 -11.87
C TYR A 38 -13.78 -0.63 -11.07
N LYS A 39 -14.66 0.19 -10.48
CA LYS A 39 -14.25 1.34 -9.67
C LYS A 39 -13.46 0.94 -8.43
N GLU A 40 -13.87 -0.10 -7.73
CA GLU A 40 -13.14 -0.63 -6.57
C GLU A 40 -11.77 -1.17 -6.95
N LEU A 41 -11.67 -1.93 -8.04
CA LEU A 41 -10.41 -2.43 -8.58
C LEU A 41 -9.48 -1.29 -9.03
N LEU A 42 -10.01 -0.30 -9.73
CA LEU A 42 -9.23 0.86 -10.18
C LEU A 42 -8.68 1.64 -8.97
N ASN A 43 -9.50 1.89 -7.95
CA ASN A 43 -9.06 2.56 -6.73
C ASN A 43 -7.99 1.75 -6.01
N PHE A 44 -8.14 0.45 -5.89
CA PHE A 44 -7.13 -0.41 -5.29
C PHE A 44 -5.80 -0.32 -6.05
N CYS A 45 -5.82 -0.41 -7.39
CA CYS A 45 -4.61 -0.30 -8.20
C CYS A 45 -3.93 1.06 -8.10
N THR A 46 -4.71 2.16 -8.12
CA THR A 46 -4.15 3.52 -8.19
C THR A 46 -3.80 4.07 -6.81
N LEU A 47 -4.68 3.93 -5.83
CA LEU A 47 -4.51 4.54 -4.50
C LEU A 47 -3.77 3.61 -3.54
N ASP A 48 -4.23 2.36 -3.40
CA ASP A 48 -3.66 1.45 -2.41
C ASP A 48 -2.34 0.82 -2.88
N LEU A 49 -2.21 0.50 -4.17
CA LEU A 49 -1.00 -0.11 -4.70
C LEU A 49 0.00 0.92 -5.23
N SER A 50 -0.35 1.65 -6.28
CA SER A 50 0.60 2.54 -6.98
C SER A 50 1.07 3.68 -6.09
N SER A 51 0.14 4.49 -5.56
CA SER A 51 0.47 5.69 -4.78
C SER A 51 0.86 5.41 -3.31
N PHE A 52 0.72 4.18 -2.84
CA PHE A 52 0.98 3.84 -1.46
C PHE A 52 1.94 2.66 -1.31
N TYR A 53 1.50 1.42 -1.57
CA TYR A 53 2.29 0.24 -1.28
C TYR A 53 3.58 0.16 -2.10
N PHE A 54 3.47 0.33 -3.43
CA PHE A 54 4.64 0.24 -4.30
C PHE A 54 5.60 1.40 -4.07
N ASP A 55 5.07 2.59 -3.79
CA ASP A 55 5.89 3.76 -3.52
C ASP A 55 6.73 3.58 -2.24
N ILE A 56 6.14 3.02 -1.17
CA ILE A 56 6.88 2.71 0.07
C ILE A 56 7.88 1.56 -0.14
N ARG A 57 7.56 0.56 -0.98
CA ARG A 57 8.37 -0.65 -1.14
C ARG A 57 9.38 -0.62 -2.29
N LYS A 58 9.39 0.43 -3.10
CA LYS A 58 10.32 0.54 -4.24
C LYS A 58 11.78 0.37 -3.82
N ASP A 59 12.21 1.02 -2.75
CA ASP A 59 13.60 0.96 -2.30
C ASP A 59 13.96 -0.44 -1.78
N VAL A 60 13.07 -1.09 -1.05
CA VAL A 60 13.24 -2.49 -0.61
C VAL A 60 13.38 -3.42 -1.80
N LEU A 61 12.59 -3.22 -2.87
CA LEU A 61 12.64 -4.07 -4.05
C LEU A 61 13.89 -3.87 -4.90
N TYR A 62 14.38 -2.64 -5.01
CA TYR A 62 15.50 -2.30 -5.90
C TYR A 62 16.86 -2.28 -5.20
N CYS A 63 16.90 -1.88 -3.91
CA CYS A 63 18.15 -1.65 -3.20
C CYS A 63 18.52 -2.76 -2.22
N ASP A 64 17.52 -3.46 -1.64
CA ASP A 64 17.81 -4.54 -0.70
C ASP A 64 18.43 -5.75 -1.39
N SER A 65 19.29 -6.46 -0.66
CA SER A 65 19.87 -7.71 -1.14
C SER A 65 18.79 -8.75 -1.47
N LEU A 66 19.09 -9.68 -2.40
CA LEU A 66 18.18 -10.78 -2.77
C LEU A 66 17.81 -11.66 -1.56
N ASP A 67 18.69 -11.73 -0.56
CA ASP A 67 18.49 -12.52 0.66
C ASP A 67 17.74 -11.79 1.76
N SER A 68 17.50 -10.48 1.62
CA SER A 68 16.72 -9.71 2.57
C SER A 68 15.36 -10.34 2.81
N LYS A 69 15.05 -10.61 4.09
CA LYS A 69 13.75 -11.15 4.49
C LYS A 69 12.60 -10.19 4.12
N LYS A 70 12.84 -8.89 4.25
CA LYS A 70 11.87 -7.85 3.92
C LYS A 70 11.53 -7.88 2.43
N ARG A 71 12.56 -7.96 1.57
CA ARG A 71 12.40 -8.09 0.12
C ARG A 71 11.67 -9.37 -0.27
N LYS A 72 12.05 -10.51 0.29
CA LYS A 72 11.38 -11.81 0.04
C LYS A 72 9.90 -11.76 0.41
N ASN A 73 9.58 -11.18 1.58
CA ASN A 73 8.19 -11.00 2.02
C ASN A 73 7.40 -10.09 1.08
N CYS A 74 8.01 -8.98 0.65
CA CYS A 74 7.39 -8.08 -0.33
C CYS A 74 7.09 -8.82 -1.65
N VAL A 75 8.03 -9.58 -2.19
CA VAL A 75 7.85 -10.35 -3.43
C VAL A 75 6.72 -11.39 -3.29
N ILE A 76 6.62 -12.06 -2.13
CA ILE A 76 5.50 -12.99 -1.86
C ILE A 76 4.16 -12.25 -1.95
N VAL A 77 4.04 -11.09 -1.31
CA VAL A 77 2.80 -10.30 -1.33
C VAL A 77 2.51 -9.77 -2.74
N LEU A 78 3.52 -9.34 -3.49
CA LEU A 78 3.36 -8.94 -4.90
C LEU A 78 2.79 -10.06 -5.77
N ASN A 79 3.25 -11.30 -5.60
CA ASN A 79 2.70 -12.45 -6.33
C ASN A 79 1.24 -12.72 -5.97
N ILE A 80 0.86 -12.56 -4.70
CA ILE A 80 -0.53 -12.69 -4.24
C ILE A 80 -1.40 -11.58 -4.87
N ILE A 81 -0.90 -10.35 -4.89
CA ILE A 81 -1.58 -9.22 -5.53
C ILE A 81 -1.80 -9.51 -7.02
N LEU A 82 -0.75 -9.93 -7.72
CA LEU A 82 -0.81 -10.21 -9.15
C LEU A 82 -1.83 -11.32 -9.47
N GLU A 83 -1.79 -12.44 -8.76
CA GLU A 83 -2.76 -13.52 -8.92
C GLU A 83 -4.19 -13.05 -8.65
N SER A 84 -4.40 -12.27 -7.60
CA SER A 84 -5.70 -11.74 -7.25
C SER A 84 -6.23 -10.79 -8.34
N LEU A 85 -5.41 -9.84 -8.78
CA LEU A 85 -5.79 -8.87 -9.82
C LEU A 85 -6.13 -9.56 -11.14
N LEU A 86 -5.32 -10.53 -11.58
CA LEU A 86 -5.58 -11.27 -12.82
C LEU A 86 -6.95 -11.94 -12.79
N LYS A 87 -7.28 -12.61 -11.68
CA LYS A 87 -8.57 -13.31 -11.54
C LYS A 87 -9.76 -12.37 -11.35
N TRP A 88 -9.56 -11.25 -10.67
CA TRP A 88 -10.62 -10.25 -10.47
C TRP A 88 -10.92 -9.45 -11.73
N PHE A 89 -9.90 -9.15 -12.54
CA PHE A 89 -10.07 -8.44 -13.81
C PHE A 89 -10.50 -9.35 -14.96
N ALA A 90 -10.33 -10.66 -14.86
CA ALA A 90 -10.65 -11.60 -15.95
C ALA A 90 -12.06 -11.42 -16.55
N PRO A 91 -13.13 -11.16 -15.77
CA PRO A 91 -14.47 -10.92 -16.33
C PRO A 91 -14.62 -9.60 -17.10
N ILE A 92 -13.67 -8.66 -16.97
CA ILE A 92 -13.73 -7.30 -17.53
C ILE A 92 -12.66 -7.10 -18.60
N LEU A 93 -11.43 -7.46 -18.29
CA LEU A 93 -10.25 -7.31 -19.17
C LEU A 93 -9.82 -8.67 -19.76
N VAL A 94 -10.77 -9.32 -20.43
CA VAL A 94 -10.68 -10.71 -20.89
C VAL A 94 -9.37 -11.02 -21.60
N PHE A 95 -9.00 -10.23 -22.61
CA PHE A 95 -7.80 -10.47 -23.41
C PHE A 95 -6.51 -10.11 -22.66
N THR A 96 -6.50 -8.99 -21.95
CA THR A 96 -5.32 -8.53 -21.21
C THR A 96 -4.93 -9.51 -20.11
N THR A 97 -5.90 -10.01 -19.36
CA THR A 97 -5.63 -10.96 -18.28
C THR A 97 -5.19 -12.31 -18.80
N GLU A 98 -5.74 -12.78 -19.92
CA GLU A 98 -5.31 -14.00 -20.60
C GLU A 98 -3.85 -13.88 -21.11
N GLU A 99 -3.52 -12.77 -21.75
CA GLU A 99 -2.17 -12.52 -22.23
C GLU A 99 -1.14 -12.52 -21.09
N ILE A 100 -1.40 -11.76 -20.03
CA ILE A 100 -0.49 -11.69 -18.86
C ILE A 100 -0.37 -13.07 -18.20
N TYR A 101 -1.50 -13.77 -18.05
CA TYR A 101 -1.51 -15.10 -17.44
C TYR A 101 -0.68 -16.10 -18.24
N GLY A 102 -0.78 -16.07 -19.56
CA GLY A 102 0.01 -16.92 -20.45
C GLY A 102 1.52 -16.63 -20.41
N LEU A 103 1.92 -15.36 -20.20
CA LEU A 103 3.34 -14.99 -20.03
C LEU A 103 3.95 -15.56 -18.74
N ILE A 104 3.15 -15.69 -17.70
CA ILE A 104 3.59 -16.15 -16.38
C ILE A 104 3.51 -17.68 -16.28
N ASN A 105 2.42 -18.24 -16.78
CA ASN A 105 2.13 -19.67 -16.74
C ASN A 105 2.29 -20.24 -18.14
N LYS A 106 3.44 -20.85 -18.41
CA LYS A 106 3.75 -21.48 -19.71
C LYS A 106 2.90 -22.72 -20.02
N ASN A 107 1.93 -23.04 -19.19
CA ASN A 107 0.99 -24.13 -19.41
C ASN A 107 -0.19 -23.61 -20.23
N GLU A 108 -0.74 -24.44 -21.11
CA GLU A 108 -1.79 -24.10 -22.07
C GLU A 108 -3.18 -23.82 -21.46
N GLU A 109 -3.30 -23.71 -20.13
CA GLU A 109 -4.57 -23.48 -19.46
C GLU A 109 -4.93 -21.98 -19.41
N SER A 110 -6.17 -21.65 -19.78
CA SER A 110 -6.68 -20.29 -19.74
C SER A 110 -6.95 -19.83 -18.30
N ILE A 111 -6.76 -18.52 -18.03
CA ILE A 111 -7.16 -17.93 -16.76
C ILE A 111 -8.69 -18.04 -16.54
N HIS A 112 -9.46 -18.09 -17.62
CA HIS A 112 -10.92 -18.16 -17.56
C HIS A 112 -11.44 -19.55 -17.12
N GLU A 113 -10.57 -20.56 -17.07
CA GLU A 113 -10.85 -21.90 -16.55
C GLU A 113 -10.47 -22.02 -15.05
N LYS A 114 -9.90 -20.97 -14.47
CA LYS A 114 -9.44 -20.98 -13.08
C LYS A 114 -10.48 -20.44 -12.11
N ASP A 115 -10.57 -21.08 -10.97
CA ASP A 115 -11.33 -20.56 -9.83
C ASP A 115 -10.79 -19.22 -9.34
N PHE A 116 -11.68 -18.41 -8.74
CA PHE A 116 -11.26 -17.22 -7.99
C PHE A 116 -10.31 -17.57 -6.86
N VAL A 117 -9.47 -16.60 -6.48
CA VAL A 117 -8.52 -16.79 -5.39
C VAL A 117 -9.26 -17.15 -4.12
N ARG A 118 -8.75 -18.14 -3.40
CA ARG A 118 -9.24 -18.50 -2.07
C ARG A 118 -8.49 -17.68 -1.03
N ILE A 119 -9.06 -16.55 -0.66
CA ILE A 119 -8.47 -15.66 0.34
C ILE A 119 -8.76 -16.23 1.75
N PRO A 120 -7.72 -16.51 2.57
CA PRO A 120 -7.90 -17.02 3.91
C PRO A 120 -8.58 -16.01 4.83
N LYS A 121 -9.57 -16.44 5.62
CA LYS A 121 -10.22 -15.58 6.62
C LYS A 121 -9.22 -15.08 7.70
N THR A 122 -8.11 -15.75 7.89
CA THR A 122 -7.04 -15.33 8.81
C THR A 122 -6.35 -14.03 8.42
N TRP A 123 -6.64 -13.48 7.23
CA TRP A 123 -6.15 -12.15 6.80
C TRP A 123 -7.06 -11.02 7.26
N GLU A 124 -8.28 -11.32 7.72
CA GLU A 124 -9.19 -10.34 8.29
C GLU A 124 -8.62 -9.79 9.61
N ASN A 125 -8.47 -8.47 9.68
CA ASN A 125 -7.96 -7.76 10.85
C ASN A 125 -8.47 -6.33 10.88
N ASP A 126 -9.63 -6.13 11.51
CA ASP A 126 -10.30 -4.82 11.55
C ASP A 126 -9.49 -3.77 12.31
N LEU A 127 -8.82 -4.16 13.39
CA LEU A 127 -7.98 -3.23 14.16
C LEU A 127 -6.80 -2.72 13.32
N LEU A 128 -6.17 -3.62 12.57
CA LEU A 128 -5.08 -3.25 11.66
C LEU A 128 -5.60 -2.36 10.53
N TYR A 129 -6.76 -2.66 9.99
CA TYR A 129 -7.40 -1.85 8.95
C TYR A 129 -7.68 -0.43 9.43
N GLU A 130 -8.25 -0.28 10.60
CA GLU A 130 -8.54 1.02 11.20
C GLU A 130 -7.27 1.82 11.48
N LYS A 131 -6.26 1.19 12.08
CA LYS A 131 -4.94 1.77 12.31
C LYS A 131 -4.36 2.35 11.03
N TRP A 132 -4.23 1.53 9.99
CA TRP A 132 -3.62 1.94 8.73
C TRP A 132 -4.46 2.94 7.94
N SER A 133 -5.78 2.90 8.06
CA SER A 133 -6.67 3.93 7.48
C SER A 133 -6.41 5.31 8.11
N ASN A 134 -6.14 5.37 9.40
CA ASN A 134 -5.76 6.61 10.08
C ASN A 134 -4.35 7.07 9.70
N LEU A 135 -3.38 6.15 9.62
CA LEU A 135 -2.03 6.45 9.13
C LEU A 135 -2.04 7.00 7.70
N PHE A 136 -2.87 6.44 6.84
CA PHE A 136 -3.03 6.92 5.46
C PHE A 136 -3.51 8.39 5.41
N LYS A 137 -4.44 8.79 6.28
CA LYS A 137 -4.88 10.19 6.38
C LYS A 137 -3.74 11.12 6.81
N ILE A 138 -2.90 10.67 7.75
CA ILE A 138 -1.72 11.43 8.17
C ILE A 138 -0.75 11.60 7.01
N LYS A 139 -0.49 10.53 6.24
CA LYS A 139 0.37 10.60 5.04
C LYS A 139 -0.19 11.54 3.98
N GLN A 140 -1.49 11.52 3.74
CA GLN A 140 -2.13 12.46 2.80
C GLN A 140 -1.91 13.92 3.22
N GLY A 141 -2.06 14.23 4.50
CA GLY A 141 -1.77 15.57 5.02
C GLY A 141 -0.31 15.98 4.85
N ALA A 142 0.63 15.05 5.08
CA ALA A 142 2.05 15.29 4.84
C ALA A 142 2.35 15.55 3.36
N ASN A 143 1.77 14.77 2.46
CA ASN A 143 1.96 14.96 1.02
C ASN A 143 1.45 16.34 0.54
N VAL A 144 0.34 16.83 1.08
CA VAL A 144 -0.16 18.19 0.78
C VAL A 144 0.86 19.23 1.23
N ALA A 145 1.38 19.14 2.46
CA ALA A 145 2.37 20.09 2.96
C ALA A 145 3.69 20.08 2.17
N ILE A 146 4.13 18.89 1.72
CA ILE A 146 5.31 18.74 0.85
C ILE A 146 5.05 19.42 -0.50
N GLU A 147 3.87 19.20 -1.09
CA GLU A 147 3.56 19.78 -2.40
C GLU A 147 3.46 21.31 -2.34
N GLU A 148 2.95 21.89 -1.26
CA GLU A 148 2.99 23.34 -1.02
C GLU A 148 4.43 23.88 -1.04
N LYS A 149 5.38 23.17 -0.40
CA LYS A 149 6.80 23.52 -0.40
C LYS A 149 7.49 23.33 -1.76
N ARG A 150 7.02 22.39 -2.57
CA ARG A 150 7.49 22.21 -3.95
C ARG A 150 6.99 23.33 -4.86
N ILE A 151 5.73 23.72 -4.73
CA ILE A 151 5.13 24.83 -5.48
C ILE A 151 5.84 26.15 -5.15
N SER A 152 6.17 26.39 -3.87
CA SER A 152 6.93 27.58 -3.43
C SER A 152 8.41 27.51 -3.82
N LYS A 153 8.88 26.40 -4.42
CA LYS A 153 10.30 26.14 -4.81
C LYS A 153 11.28 26.16 -3.64
N GLU A 154 10.81 25.92 -2.41
CA GLU A 154 11.68 25.76 -1.24
C GLU A 154 12.41 24.41 -1.26
N ILE A 155 11.78 23.38 -1.85
CA ILE A 155 12.35 22.04 -2.10
C ILE A 155 12.16 21.64 -3.56
N GLY A 156 13.09 20.86 -4.11
CA GLY A 156 13.02 20.35 -5.49
C GLY A 156 12.33 18.99 -5.58
N SER A 157 12.56 18.13 -4.61
CA SER A 157 11.96 16.79 -4.53
C SER A 157 11.54 16.46 -3.09
N SER A 158 10.69 15.48 -2.92
CA SER A 158 10.28 14.99 -1.61
C SER A 158 11.49 14.47 -0.81
N LEU A 159 12.46 13.85 -1.45
CA LEU A 159 13.69 13.38 -0.82
C LEU A 159 14.60 14.50 -0.28
N GLU A 160 14.33 15.77 -0.61
CA GLU A 160 14.99 16.94 -0.02
C GLU A 160 14.25 17.48 1.22
N ALA A 161 13.16 16.85 1.61
CA ALA A 161 12.36 17.27 2.75
C ALA A 161 12.73 16.51 4.03
N GLU A 162 12.60 17.22 5.15
CA GLU A 162 12.51 16.65 6.49
C GLU A 162 11.12 16.97 7.03
N ILE A 163 10.41 15.95 7.51
CA ILE A 163 9.07 16.10 8.08
C ILE A 163 9.14 16.10 9.61
N LYS A 164 8.48 17.08 10.24
CA LYS A 164 8.21 17.09 11.67
C LYS A 164 6.71 17.02 11.92
N LEU A 165 6.27 15.92 12.48
CA LEU A 165 4.88 15.69 12.85
C LEU A 165 4.66 16.08 14.30
N PHE A 166 3.79 17.05 14.55
CA PHE A 166 3.32 17.44 15.88
C PHE A 166 1.93 16.81 16.05
N ILE A 167 1.84 15.82 16.92
CA ILE A 167 0.67 14.98 17.08
C ILE A 167 0.38 14.69 18.55
N ASN A 168 -0.90 14.47 18.87
CA ASN A 168 -1.32 14.08 20.20
C ASN A 168 -0.85 12.65 20.55
N LYS A 169 -1.05 12.27 21.82
CA LYS A 169 -0.60 10.96 22.33
C LYS A 169 -1.22 9.80 21.57
N GLU A 170 -2.50 9.86 21.25
CA GLU A 170 -3.20 8.80 20.52
C GLU A 170 -2.54 8.51 19.15
N LYS A 171 -2.29 9.55 18.36
CA LYS A 171 -1.64 9.43 17.05
C LYS A 171 -0.15 9.07 17.17
N PHE A 172 0.50 9.53 18.23
CA PHE A 172 1.89 9.18 18.52
C PHE A 172 2.04 7.67 18.80
N ASP A 173 1.12 7.12 19.62
CA ASP A 173 1.07 5.69 19.93
C ASP A 173 0.64 4.86 18.69
N LEU A 174 -0.26 5.41 17.85
CA LEU A 174 -0.69 4.79 16.59
C LEU A 174 0.48 4.59 15.62
N LEU A 175 1.36 5.58 15.47
CA LEU A 175 2.57 5.47 14.66
C LEU A 175 3.57 4.44 15.23
N GLY A 176 3.57 4.22 16.55
CA GLY A 176 4.37 3.20 17.19
C GLY A 176 5.83 3.17 16.71
N ASP A 177 6.32 1.98 16.35
CA ASP A 177 7.68 1.74 15.87
C ASP A 177 7.79 1.74 14.33
N ILE A 178 6.82 2.36 13.62
CA ILE A 178 6.89 2.48 12.16
C ILE A 178 8.13 3.31 11.79
N ASP A 179 8.92 2.81 10.84
CA ASP A 179 9.98 3.60 10.22
C ASP A 179 9.36 4.79 9.49
N MET A 180 9.47 5.95 10.10
CA MET A 180 8.83 7.17 9.62
C MET A 180 9.44 7.65 8.29
N ALA A 181 10.74 7.51 8.11
CA ALA A 181 11.42 7.93 6.88
C ALA A 181 10.97 7.05 5.71
N GLU A 182 10.93 5.74 5.91
CA GLU A 182 10.40 4.80 4.91
C GLU A 182 8.92 5.05 4.62
N TYR A 183 8.11 5.27 5.66
CA TYR A 183 6.66 5.46 5.52
C TYR A 183 6.30 6.72 4.75
N PHE A 184 6.98 7.85 5.03
CA PHE A 184 6.75 9.12 4.33
C PHE A 184 7.55 9.26 3.04
N ILE A 185 8.57 8.41 2.82
CA ILE A 185 9.46 8.44 1.63
C ILE A 185 10.25 9.75 1.60
N GLU A 186 10.81 10.11 2.75
CA GLU A 186 11.56 11.34 2.97
C GLU A 186 12.96 11.03 3.49
N SER A 187 13.89 11.99 3.36
CA SER A 187 15.24 11.81 3.90
C SER A 187 15.25 11.68 5.43
N LYS A 188 14.32 12.36 6.10
CA LYS A 188 14.14 12.29 7.55
C LYS A 188 12.71 12.62 7.94
N ALA A 189 12.17 11.86 8.88
CA ALA A 189 10.86 12.14 9.47
C ALA A 189 10.91 11.91 10.99
N GLU A 190 10.43 12.89 11.75
CA GLU A 190 10.39 12.87 13.20
C GLU A 190 8.97 13.11 13.71
N LYS A 191 8.58 12.44 14.79
CA LYS A 191 7.32 12.68 15.50
C LYS A 191 7.59 13.36 16.83
N LYS A 192 6.80 14.38 17.14
CA LYS A 192 6.84 15.12 18.40
C LYS A 192 5.46 15.11 19.06
N LEU A 193 5.46 14.79 20.36
CA LEU A 193 4.24 14.78 21.17
C LEU A 193 3.82 16.21 21.46
N VAL A 194 2.54 16.53 21.23
CA VAL A 194 1.90 17.79 21.63
C VAL A 194 0.57 17.51 22.31
N HIS A 195 0.07 18.46 23.09
CA HIS A 195 -1.21 18.33 23.80
C HIS A 195 -2.43 18.75 22.96
N GLU A 196 -2.19 19.32 21.76
CA GLU A 196 -3.23 19.79 20.87
C GLU A 196 -3.79 18.62 20.04
N ASP A 197 -5.09 18.61 19.78
CA ASP A 197 -5.75 17.57 18.97
C ASP A 197 -5.50 17.74 17.47
N GLN A 198 -5.03 18.90 17.04
CA GLN A 198 -4.72 19.15 15.64
C GLN A 198 -3.36 18.57 15.26
N ILE A 199 -3.33 17.89 14.12
CA ILE A 199 -2.07 17.46 13.50
C ILE A 199 -1.44 18.71 12.86
N LYS A 200 -0.24 19.07 13.33
CA LYS A 200 0.59 20.05 12.64
C LYS A 200 1.73 19.35 11.94
N ILE A 201 1.91 19.64 10.66
CA ILE A 201 2.96 19.08 9.83
C ILE A 201 3.86 20.22 9.39
N GLU A 202 5.13 20.14 9.77
CA GLU A 202 6.15 21.07 9.31
C GLU A 202 7.07 20.35 8.33
N VAL A 203 7.23 20.94 7.16
CA VAL A 203 8.15 20.47 6.12
C VAL A 203 9.27 21.48 6.00
N ILE A 204 10.50 21.03 6.21
CA ILE A 204 11.71 21.86 6.08
C ILE A 204 12.66 21.20 5.07
N LYS A 205 13.53 22.00 4.48
CA LYS A 205 14.59 21.45 3.62
C LYS A 205 15.60 20.70 4.47
N ALA A 206 15.88 19.44 4.11
CA ALA A 206 16.83 18.61 4.83
C ALA A 206 18.24 19.25 4.76
N SER A 207 18.88 19.33 5.92
CA SER A 207 20.28 19.78 6.03
C SER A 207 21.19 18.58 5.79
N GLY A 208 21.48 18.24 4.54
CA GLY A 208 22.42 17.19 4.17
C GLY A 208 22.99 17.44 2.78
N GLU A 209 24.28 17.18 2.62
CA GLU A 209 24.89 17.10 1.29
C GLU A 209 24.31 15.89 0.54
N LYS A 210 24.13 16.07 -0.79
CA LYS A 210 23.69 15.02 -1.72
C LYS A 210 24.70 13.89 -1.79
#